data_86cc16f2caba9133c2cd4cc688a4f20e
#
_entry.id   86cc16f2caba9133c2cd4cc688a4f20e
#
_cell.length_a   1.000
_cell.length_b   1.000
_cell.length_c   1.000
_cell.angle_alpha   90.00
_cell.angle_beta   90.00
_cell.angle_gamma   90.00
#
_symmetry.space_group_name_H-M   'P 1'
#
loop_
_entity.id
_entity.type
_entity.pdbx_description
1 polymer ?
#
loop_
_entity_poly.entity_id
_entity_poly.type
_entity_poly.pdbx_seq_one_letter_code
_entity_poly.pdbx_strand_id
1 'polypeptide(L)' 'MSHNATDRVRAACEQLLADGHDVTFAAVAEHSGISRATCYRNRQLGAIVDTYRARHGELLTITALADRLDNLTTALD' A
#
# COMPACT_ATOMS: atom_id res chain seq x y z
N MET A 1 -5.34 17.21 -19.22
CA MET A 1 -5.47 15.77 -19.00
C MET A 1 -6.32 15.50 -17.78
N SER A 2 -7.36 14.73 -17.95
CA SER A 2 -8.22 14.39 -16.84
C SER A 2 -7.63 13.17 -16.12
N HIS A 3 -7.47 13.28 -14.81
CA HIS A 3 -7.10 12.13 -13.99
C HIS A 3 -8.37 11.34 -13.72
N ASN A 4 -8.43 10.12 -14.21
CA ASN A 4 -9.56 9.26 -13.94
C ASN A 4 -9.44 8.63 -12.54
N ALA A 5 -10.47 7.91 -12.11
CA ALA A 5 -10.49 7.31 -10.77
C ALA A 5 -9.34 6.32 -10.57
N THR A 6 -8.99 5.57 -11.61
CA THR A 6 -7.89 4.61 -11.58
C THR A 6 -6.57 5.30 -11.26
N ASP A 7 -6.28 6.39 -11.95
CA ASP A 7 -5.04 7.15 -11.73
C ASP A 7 -5.00 7.75 -10.33
N ARG A 8 -6.14 8.25 -9.85
CA ARG A 8 -6.25 8.84 -8.52
C ARG A 8 -5.99 7.79 -7.43
N VAL A 9 -6.58 6.62 -7.56
CA VAL A 9 -6.40 5.54 -6.60
C VAL A 9 -4.96 5.05 -6.60
N ARG A 10 -4.38 4.90 -7.79
CA ARG A 10 -2.98 4.49 -7.90
C ARG A 10 -2.05 5.49 -7.23
N ALA A 11 -2.23 6.77 -7.54
CA ALA A 11 -1.42 7.83 -6.94
C ALA A 11 -1.56 7.85 -5.41
N ALA A 12 -2.77 7.65 -4.90
CA ALA A 12 -3.01 7.59 -3.46
C ALA A 12 -2.26 6.42 -2.83
N CYS A 13 -2.32 5.24 -3.46
CA CYS A 13 -1.60 4.06 -2.97
C CYS A 13 -0.09 4.29 -2.95
N GLU A 14 0.45 4.86 -4.02
CA GLU A 14 1.88 5.16 -4.11
C GLU A 14 2.31 6.15 -3.02
N GLN A 15 1.49 7.16 -2.76
CA GLN A 15 1.76 8.14 -1.72
C GLN A 15 1.76 7.49 -0.34
N LEU A 16 0.80 6.61 -0.07
CA LEU A 16 0.73 5.90 1.20
C LEU A 16 1.98 5.03 1.41
N LEU A 17 2.41 4.32 0.39
CA LEU A 17 3.62 3.51 0.47
C LEU A 17 4.85 4.38 0.72
N ALA A 18 4.95 5.50 0.01
CA ALA A 18 6.09 6.41 0.17
C ALA A 18 6.15 7.00 1.57
N ASP A 19 5.00 7.25 2.18
CA ASP A 19 4.92 7.80 3.54
C ASP A 19 5.02 6.73 4.62
N GLY A 20 5.07 5.46 4.25
CA GLY A 20 5.13 4.36 5.21
C GLY A 20 3.82 4.07 5.91
N HIS A 21 2.72 4.50 5.33
CA HIS A 21 1.38 4.26 5.89
C HIS A 21 0.76 3.00 5.32
N ASP A 22 -0.16 2.40 6.08
CA ASP A 22 -0.89 1.23 5.62
C ASP A 22 -1.78 1.59 4.44
N VAL A 23 -1.79 0.71 3.43
CA VAL A 23 -2.67 0.87 2.28
C VAL A 23 -4.00 0.20 2.61
N THR A 24 -5.02 1.01 2.93
CA THR A 24 -6.37 0.53 3.24
C THR A 24 -7.36 1.26 2.36
N PHE A 25 -8.55 0.70 2.20
CA PHE A 25 -9.60 1.38 1.43
C PHE A 25 -9.95 2.75 2.02
N ALA A 26 -9.96 2.85 3.35
CA ALA A 26 -10.23 4.12 4.02
C ALA A 26 -9.16 5.17 3.71
N ALA A 27 -7.89 4.80 3.82
CA ALA A 27 -6.78 5.72 3.55
C ALA A 27 -6.74 6.11 2.07
N VAL A 28 -6.96 5.15 1.17
CA VAL A 28 -7.00 5.42 -0.26
C VAL A 28 -8.14 6.36 -0.60
N ALA A 29 -9.31 6.15 0.01
CA ALA A 29 -10.46 7.04 -0.20
C ALA A 29 -10.15 8.47 0.21
N GLU A 30 -9.50 8.64 1.38
CA GLU A 30 -9.10 9.95 1.86
C GLU A 30 -8.13 10.65 0.92
N HIS A 31 -7.09 9.94 0.50
CA HIS A 31 -6.03 10.53 -0.34
C HIS A 31 -6.48 10.76 -1.77
N SER A 32 -7.33 9.89 -2.32
CA SER A 32 -7.76 9.99 -3.70
C SER A 32 -8.96 10.92 -3.90
N GLY A 33 -9.70 11.20 -2.83
CA GLY A 33 -10.95 11.95 -2.91
C GLY A 33 -12.11 11.12 -3.46
N ILE A 34 -11.93 9.80 -3.56
CA ILE A 34 -12.97 8.87 -4.06
C ILE A 34 -13.58 8.17 -2.84
N SER A 35 -14.91 8.03 -2.82
CA SER A 35 -15.58 7.42 -1.68
C SER A 35 -15.20 5.95 -1.51
N ARG A 36 -15.23 5.46 -0.28
CA ARG A 36 -14.96 4.05 0.02
C ARG A 36 -15.90 3.13 -0.72
N ALA A 37 -17.17 3.52 -0.80
CA ALA A 37 -18.18 2.74 -1.52
C ALA A 37 -17.80 2.56 -2.99
N THR A 38 -17.32 3.61 -3.63
CA THR A 38 -16.87 3.55 -5.01
C THR A 38 -15.67 2.63 -5.17
N CYS A 39 -14.71 2.69 -4.25
CA CYS A 39 -13.55 1.80 -4.28
C CYS A 39 -13.96 0.34 -4.14
N TYR A 40 -14.94 0.03 -3.30
CA TYR A 40 -15.44 -1.34 -3.13
C TYR A 40 -16.22 -1.83 -4.34
N ARG A 41 -17.03 -0.96 -4.96
CA ARG A 41 -17.90 -1.35 -6.06
C ARG A 41 -17.15 -1.55 -7.37
N ASN A 42 -16.09 -0.78 -7.57
CA ASN A 42 -15.33 -0.81 -8.81
C ASN A 42 -14.23 -1.86 -8.70
N ARG A 43 -14.32 -2.92 -9.49
CA ARG A 43 -13.34 -4.01 -9.48
C ARG A 43 -11.93 -3.53 -9.77
N GLN A 44 -11.78 -2.61 -10.71
CA GLN A 44 -10.47 -2.06 -11.05
C GLN A 44 -9.83 -1.36 -9.86
N LEU A 45 -10.60 -0.53 -9.18
CA LEU A 45 -10.10 0.22 -8.03
C LEU A 45 -9.75 -0.73 -6.88
N GLY A 46 -10.62 -1.71 -6.62
CA GLY A 46 -10.36 -2.72 -5.61
C GLY A 46 -9.11 -3.52 -5.89
N ALA A 47 -8.91 -3.92 -7.15
CA ALA A 47 -7.73 -4.68 -7.54
C ALA A 47 -6.45 -3.87 -7.37
N ILE A 48 -6.48 -2.57 -7.66
CA ILE A 48 -5.33 -1.69 -7.46
C ILE A 48 -4.98 -1.62 -5.98
N VAL A 49 -5.96 -1.37 -5.12
CA VAL A 49 -5.75 -1.30 -3.68
C VAL A 49 -5.19 -2.62 -3.15
N ASP A 50 -5.75 -3.74 -3.57
CA ASP A 50 -5.28 -5.06 -3.14
C ASP A 50 -3.84 -5.31 -3.56
N THR A 51 -3.46 -4.91 -4.78
CA THR A 51 -2.10 -5.04 -5.27
C THR A 51 -1.11 -4.29 -4.39
N TYR A 52 -1.44 -3.03 -4.05
CA TYR A 52 -0.56 -2.21 -3.21
C TYR A 52 -0.54 -2.69 -1.75
N ARG A 53 -1.65 -3.22 -1.26
CA ARG A 53 -1.68 -3.82 0.08
C ARG A 53 -0.76 -5.02 0.16
N ALA A 54 -0.76 -5.86 -0.87
CA ALA A 54 0.13 -7.01 -0.93
C ALA A 54 1.59 -6.57 -0.96
N ARG A 55 1.91 -5.53 -1.73
CA ARG A 55 3.27 -4.97 -1.79
C ARG A 55 3.71 -4.46 -0.42
N HIS A 56 2.82 -3.75 0.28
CA HIS A 56 3.13 -3.23 1.61
C HIS A 56 3.43 -4.37 2.57
N GLY A 57 2.65 -5.44 2.53
CA GLY A 57 2.88 -6.63 3.33
C GLY A 57 4.22 -7.29 3.03
N GLU A 58 4.57 -7.39 1.74
CA GLU A 58 5.85 -7.94 1.31
C GLU A 58 7.03 -7.11 1.82
N LEU A 59 6.93 -5.79 1.72
CA LEU A 59 7.97 -4.89 2.21
C LEU A 59 8.18 -5.04 3.71
N LEU A 60 7.11 -5.14 4.48
CA LEU A 60 7.19 -5.35 5.92
C LEU A 60 7.84 -6.69 6.25
N THR A 61 7.51 -7.73 5.51
CA THR A 61 8.09 -9.07 5.70
C THR A 61 9.58 -9.05 5.41
N ILE A 62 10.01 -8.42 4.33
CA ILE A 62 11.43 -8.31 3.96
C ILE A 62 12.18 -7.56 5.05
N THR A 63 11.64 -6.47 5.56
CA THR A 63 12.26 -5.69 6.64
C THR A 63 12.43 -6.53 7.90
N ALA A 64 11.39 -7.28 8.27
CA ALA A 64 11.44 -8.15 9.45
C ALA A 64 12.51 -9.23 9.30
N LEU A 65 12.65 -9.82 8.10
CA LEU A 65 13.67 -10.82 7.84
C LEU A 65 15.08 -10.22 7.91
N ALA A 66 15.25 -9.02 7.38
CA ALA A 66 16.55 -8.33 7.44
C ALA A 66 16.94 -8.05 8.89
N ASP A 67 16.01 -7.61 9.73
CA ASP A 67 16.26 -7.38 11.14
C ASP A 67 16.67 -8.67 11.87
N ARG A 68 16.01 -9.77 11.53
CA ARG A 68 16.35 -11.08 12.11
C ARG A 68 17.76 -11.52 11.74
N LEU A 69 18.13 -11.31 10.48
CA LEU A 69 19.47 -11.68 10.01
C LEU A 69 20.53 -10.86 10.71
N ASP A 70 20.30 -9.57 10.90
CA ASP A 70 21.23 -8.71 11.64
C ASP A 70 21.40 -9.19 13.08
N ASN A 71 20.30 -9.54 13.75
CA ASN A 71 20.33 -10.05 15.13
C ASN A 71 21.09 -11.36 15.23
N LEU A 72 20.92 -12.26 14.27
CA LEU A 72 21.62 -13.53 14.25
C LEU A 72 23.11 -13.33 14.05
N THR A 73 23.49 -12.41 13.15
CA THR A 73 24.89 -12.09 12.90
C THR A 73 25.54 -11.52 14.17
N THR A 74 24.84 -10.63 14.86
CA THR A 74 25.33 -10.04 16.11
C THR A 74 25.50 -11.10 17.19
N ALA A 75 24.57 -12.05 17.27
CA ALA A 75 24.61 -13.12 18.26
C ALA A 75 25.76 -14.10 18.05
N LEU A 76 26.21 -14.23 16.80
CA LEU A 76 27.31 -15.15 16.47
C LEU A 76 28.70 -14.56 16.75
N ASP A 77 28.78 -13.27 16.84
CA ASP A 77 30.01 -12.58 17.23
C ASP A 77 30.20 -12.66 18.73
#